data_b1f821ada02816cbdcd2f12c9c5930f0
#
_entry.id   b1f821ada02816cbdcd2f12c9c5930f0
#
_cell.length_a   1.000
_cell.length_b   1.000
_cell.length_c   1.000
_cell.angle_alpha   90.00
_cell.angle_beta   90.00
_cell.angle_gamma   90.00
#
_symmetry.space_group_name_H-M   'P 1'
#
loop_
_entity.id
_entity.type
_entity.pdbx_description
1 polymer ?
#
loop_
_entity_poly.entity_id
_entity_poly.type
_entity_poly.pdbx_seq_one_letter_code
_entity_poly.pdbx_strand_id
1 'polypeptide(L)'
;MSESSALISAFVHGIAAGFTLITAVALLRSRLSRDVRVAGVLFALSVVGWLVNESAPLWRAFGEPYLVYLSACGVAGMFWLFVLAVFADMKVNALTLAPAAILLASGLAMGNLPPPGPDLIWTARNLSSALLALHAGSVILRGWSGDLVEGRRRFRALLLGLACLFVLLEVGVAFTFRLTQDPVWLQLVVGRTYGGLIMAVLSLALAALMLRPDPAVFGAARKAVSGPDGRAEAADRQLLARLETVMAAEGWRREGLTIGDLARELDVPEHRLRRLINQRLGHRNFADFVNGHRIEAAKRRLADPAEARTTVAVIAFDLGYGSLGPFNRAFRAATGATPTEWRRQALNGASPNPGEAA
;
A
#
# COMPACT_ATOMS: atom_id res chain seq x y z
N MET A 1 27.16 -7.29 -27.32
CA MET A 1 26.70 -5.90 -27.26
C MET A 1 27.76 -5.00 -27.85
N SER A 2 27.39 -4.04 -28.71
CA SER A 2 28.33 -2.99 -29.13
C SER A 2 28.76 -2.14 -27.93
N GLU A 3 29.94 -1.53 -28.00
CA GLU A 3 30.44 -0.65 -26.94
C GLU A 3 29.45 0.49 -26.62
N SER A 4 28.85 1.06 -27.66
CA SER A 4 27.80 2.09 -27.53
C SER A 4 26.57 1.60 -26.73
N SER A 5 26.10 0.37 -26.97
CA SER A 5 24.96 -0.20 -26.25
C SER A 5 25.28 -0.50 -24.78
N ALA A 6 26.54 -0.86 -24.48
CA ALA A 6 27.00 -1.05 -23.11
C ALA A 6 27.04 0.28 -22.32
N LEU A 7 27.54 1.34 -22.95
CA LEU A 7 27.58 2.68 -22.36
C LEU A 7 26.16 3.23 -22.09
N ILE A 8 25.25 3.08 -23.05
CA ILE A 8 23.83 3.50 -22.87
C ILE A 8 23.20 2.72 -21.71
N SER A 9 23.41 1.40 -21.66
CA SER A 9 22.89 0.59 -20.54
C SER A 9 23.44 1.05 -19.20
N ALA A 10 24.75 1.23 -19.06
CA ALA A 10 25.38 1.71 -17.82
C ALA A 10 24.86 3.08 -17.41
N PHE A 11 24.70 4.01 -18.36
CA PHE A 11 24.20 5.36 -18.11
C PHE A 11 22.77 5.35 -17.58
N VAL A 12 21.87 4.64 -18.26
CA VAL A 12 20.45 4.58 -17.87
C VAL A 12 20.26 3.91 -16.51
N HIS A 13 20.92 2.77 -16.26
CA HIS A 13 20.84 2.10 -14.97
C HIS A 13 21.50 2.92 -13.85
N GLY A 14 22.59 3.62 -14.15
CA GLY A 14 23.25 4.51 -13.20
C GLY A 14 22.38 5.69 -12.79
N ILE A 15 21.70 6.35 -13.74
CA ILE A 15 20.72 7.40 -13.44
C ILE A 15 19.60 6.86 -12.58
N ALA A 16 18.99 5.73 -12.94
CA ALA A 16 17.91 5.14 -12.18
C ALA A 16 18.33 4.77 -10.75
N ALA A 17 19.51 4.20 -10.57
CA ALA A 17 20.07 3.89 -9.26
C ALA A 17 20.28 5.17 -8.41
N GLY A 18 20.85 6.22 -9.01
CA GLY A 18 21.05 7.52 -8.36
C GLY A 18 19.73 8.15 -7.88
N PHE A 19 18.71 8.21 -8.74
CA PHE A 19 17.39 8.71 -8.37
C PHE A 19 16.72 7.86 -7.28
N THR A 20 16.90 6.54 -7.33
CA THR A 20 16.36 5.63 -6.30
C THR A 20 17.05 5.86 -4.96
N LEU A 21 18.36 6.10 -4.93
CA LEU A 21 19.10 6.47 -3.70
C LEU A 21 18.63 7.82 -3.14
N ILE A 22 18.43 8.83 -3.99
CA ILE A 22 17.88 10.13 -3.57
C ILE A 22 16.48 9.93 -2.97
N THR A 23 15.65 9.07 -3.56
CA THR A 23 14.33 8.72 -3.02
C THR A 23 14.44 8.05 -1.65
N ALA A 24 15.40 7.15 -1.44
CA ALA A 24 15.65 6.53 -0.15
C ALA A 24 16.03 7.57 0.92
N VAL A 25 16.90 8.52 0.59
CA VAL A 25 17.27 9.64 1.48
C VAL A 25 16.07 10.54 1.79
N ALA A 26 15.25 10.85 0.78
CA ALA A 26 14.02 11.63 0.97
C ALA A 26 13.02 10.92 1.90
N LEU A 27 12.86 9.60 1.76
CA LEU A 27 12.04 8.79 2.66
C LEU A 27 12.57 8.81 4.10
N LEU A 28 13.88 8.69 4.31
CA LEU A 28 14.50 8.77 5.65
C LEU A 28 14.19 10.09 6.34
N ARG A 29 14.21 11.20 5.61
CA ARG A 29 13.96 12.56 6.10
C ARG A 29 12.47 12.92 6.18
N SER A 30 11.59 12.08 5.66
CA SER A 30 10.15 12.34 5.60
C SER A 30 9.47 12.23 6.98
N ARG A 31 8.29 12.85 7.12
CA ARG A 31 7.43 12.73 8.31
C ARG A 31 6.50 11.51 8.28
N LEU A 32 6.79 10.54 7.43
CA LEU A 32 6.04 9.27 7.36
C LEU A 32 6.27 8.42 8.60
N SER A 33 5.40 7.43 8.84
CA SER A 33 5.57 6.48 9.94
C SER A 33 6.92 5.74 9.82
N ARG A 34 7.45 5.27 10.96
CA ARG A 34 8.72 4.52 10.98
C ARG A 34 8.67 3.31 10.04
N ASP A 35 7.57 2.57 10.07
CA ASP A 35 7.42 1.34 9.28
C ASP A 35 7.44 1.63 7.77
N VAL A 36 6.74 2.66 7.30
CA VAL A 36 6.77 3.09 5.90
C VAL A 36 8.16 3.55 5.47
N ARG A 37 8.87 4.30 6.32
CA ARG A 37 10.24 4.75 6.02
C ARG A 37 11.19 3.57 5.90
N VAL A 38 11.17 2.66 6.87
CA VAL A 38 12.05 1.48 6.87
C VAL A 38 11.76 0.59 5.67
N ALA A 39 10.50 0.23 5.43
CA ALA A 39 10.11 -0.60 4.29
C ALA A 39 10.47 0.05 2.95
N GLY A 40 10.25 1.36 2.81
CA GLY A 40 10.58 2.11 1.59
C GLY A 40 12.07 2.20 1.31
N VAL A 41 12.88 2.40 2.33
CA VAL A 41 14.36 2.41 2.20
C VAL A 41 14.90 1.03 1.84
N LEU A 42 14.42 -0.03 2.50
CA LEU A 42 14.81 -1.41 2.19
C LEU A 42 14.43 -1.78 0.75
N PHE A 43 13.23 -1.39 0.31
CA PHE A 43 12.81 -1.58 -1.08
C PHE A 43 13.69 -0.80 -2.05
N ALA A 44 13.96 0.47 -1.80
CA ALA A 44 14.82 1.29 -2.65
C ALA A 44 16.24 0.70 -2.78
N LEU A 45 16.85 0.24 -1.68
CA LEU A 45 18.17 -0.40 -1.71
C LEU A 45 18.14 -1.71 -2.51
N SER A 46 17.08 -2.51 -2.40
CA SER A 46 16.91 -3.72 -3.21
C SER A 46 16.77 -3.41 -4.70
N VAL A 47 16.07 -2.33 -5.07
CA VAL A 47 15.95 -1.87 -6.46
C VAL A 47 17.31 -1.41 -6.99
N VAL A 48 18.10 -0.68 -6.21
CA VAL A 48 19.47 -0.30 -6.61
C VAL A 48 20.32 -1.54 -6.87
N GLY A 49 20.28 -2.52 -5.98
CA GLY A 49 20.98 -3.79 -6.17
C GLY A 49 20.52 -4.52 -7.44
N TRP A 50 19.23 -4.54 -7.70
CA TRP A 50 18.67 -5.13 -8.91
C TRP A 50 19.15 -4.39 -10.18
N LEU A 51 19.10 -3.04 -10.19
CA LEU A 51 19.60 -2.23 -11.32
C LEU A 51 21.08 -2.48 -11.64
N VAL A 52 21.92 -2.59 -10.61
CA VAL A 52 23.34 -2.90 -10.79
C VAL A 52 23.53 -4.33 -11.33
N ASN A 53 22.78 -5.30 -10.79
CA ASN A 53 22.84 -6.70 -11.24
C ASN A 53 22.40 -6.89 -12.70
N GLU A 54 21.41 -6.12 -13.16
CA GLU A 54 20.92 -6.18 -14.55
C GLU A 54 21.85 -5.49 -15.55
N SER A 55 22.70 -4.58 -15.12
CA SER A 55 23.65 -3.89 -15.98
C SER A 55 25.00 -4.58 -15.99
N ALA A 56 25.27 -5.40 -17.00
CA ALA A 56 26.55 -6.08 -17.13
C ALA A 56 27.79 -5.15 -17.08
N PRO A 57 27.75 -3.91 -17.62
CA PRO A 57 28.84 -2.96 -17.44
C PRO A 57 29.03 -2.51 -15.99
N LEU A 58 27.94 -2.17 -15.29
CA LEU A 58 28.00 -1.77 -13.87
C LEU A 58 28.44 -2.94 -12.98
N TRP A 59 27.90 -4.13 -13.22
CA TRP A 59 28.26 -5.34 -12.50
C TRP A 59 29.76 -5.58 -12.51
N ARG A 60 30.36 -5.53 -13.69
CA ARG A 60 31.81 -5.69 -13.86
C ARG A 60 32.63 -4.54 -13.27
N ALA A 61 32.14 -3.30 -13.42
CA ALA A 61 32.82 -2.13 -12.88
C ALA A 61 32.90 -2.15 -11.35
N PHE A 62 31.92 -2.75 -10.68
CA PHE A 62 31.93 -2.92 -9.21
C PHE A 62 32.61 -4.21 -8.73
N GLY A 63 33.25 -4.98 -9.61
CA GLY A 63 33.96 -6.21 -9.25
C GLY A 63 33.03 -7.35 -8.85
N GLU A 64 31.91 -7.48 -9.52
CA GLU A 64 30.92 -8.55 -9.31
C GLU A 64 30.43 -8.66 -7.84
N PRO A 65 29.83 -7.60 -7.28
CA PRO A 65 29.60 -7.48 -5.84
C PRO A 65 28.48 -8.42 -5.37
N TYR A 66 28.85 -9.53 -4.74
CA TYR A 66 27.92 -10.56 -4.28
C TYR A 66 26.82 -10.04 -3.35
N LEU A 67 27.12 -9.07 -2.48
CA LEU A 67 26.11 -8.43 -1.60
C LEU A 67 25.05 -7.67 -2.39
N VAL A 68 25.44 -7.08 -3.53
CA VAL A 68 24.48 -6.39 -4.43
C VAL A 68 23.56 -7.40 -5.10
N TYR A 69 24.10 -8.54 -5.55
CA TYR A 69 23.29 -9.66 -6.05
C TYR A 69 22.27 -10.13 -5.01
N LEU A 70 22.70 -10.34 -3.77
CA LEU A 70 21.79 -10.75 -2.70
C LEU A 70 20.67 -9.72 -2.48
N SER A 71 20.98 -8.43 -2.46
CA SER A 71 19.95 -7.40 -2.30
C SER A 71 18.93 -7.43 -3.43
N ALA A 72 19.37 -7.72 -4.67
CA ALA A 72 18.50 -7.90 -5.83
C ALA A 72 17.53 -9.09 -5.66
N CYS A 73 17.98 -10.18 -5.05
CA CYS A 73 17.13 -11.36 -4.81
C CYS A 73 15.92 -11.04 -3.92
N GLY A 74 16.03 -10.07 -3.02
CA GLY A 74 14.97 -9.68 -2.09
C GLY A 74 13.94 -8.69 -2.65
N VAL A 75 14.09 -8.17 -3.86
CA VAL A 75 13.32 -7.02 -4.37
C VAL A 75 11.80 -7.23 -4.31
N ALA A 76 11.29 -8.41 -4.66
CA ALA A 76 9.85 -8.71 -4.63
C ALA A 76 9.30 -8.74 -3.19
N GLY A 77 10.05 -9.32 -2.26
CA GLY A 77 9.68 -9.34 -0.84
C GLY A 77 9.69 -7.94 -0.21
N MET A 78 10.67 -7.11 -0.56
CA MET A 78 10.76 -5.73 -0.08
C MET A 78 9.68 -4.84 -0.71
N PHE A 79 9.34 -5.04 -1.98
CA PHE A 79 8.20 -4.39 -2.63
C PHE A 79 6.88 -4.74 -1.91
N TRP A 80 6.64 -6.02 -1.67
CA TRP A 80 5.47 -6.51 -0.94
C TRP A 80 5.37 -5.88 0.45
N LEU A 81 6.46 -5.87 1.22
CA LEU A 81 6.53 -5.23 2.54
C LEU A 81 6.20 -3.73 2.47
N PHE A 82 6.75 -3.02 1.49
CA PHE A 82 6.50 -1.59 1.30
C PHE A 82 5.02 -1.32 0.99
N VAL A 83 4.41 -2.09 0.10
CA VAL A 83 2.97 -1.97 -0.22
C VAL A 83 2.11 -2.19 1.02
N LEU A 84 2.41 -3.20 1.82
CA LEU A 84 1.65 -3.48 3.04
C LEU A 84 1.85 -2.41 4.11
N ALA A 85 3.05 -1.87 4.28
CA ALA A 85 3.31 -0.78 5.20
C ALA A 85 2.56 0.50 4.80
N VAL A 86 2.47 0.81 3.49
CA VAL A 86 1.81 2.02 2.98
C VAL A 86 0.28 1.90 2.99
N PHE A 87 -0.27 0.74 2.61
CA PHE A 87 -1.70 0.60 2.31
C PHE A 87 -2.49 -0.27 3.27
N ALA A 88 -1.82 -1.11 4.05
CA ALA A 88 -2.43 -1.96 5.07
C ALA A 88 -1.99 -1.61 6.50
N ASP A 89 -1.22 -0.51 6.67
CA ASP A 89 -0.68 -0.05 7.95
C ASP A 89 0.05 -1.17 8.74
N MET A 90 0.67 -2.12 8.02
CA MET A 90 1.40 -3.22 8.65
C MET A 90 2.73 -2.76 9.23
N LYS A 91 3.03 -3.27 10.44
CA LYS A 91 4.30 -3.00 11.13
C LYS A 91 5.43 -3.85 10.54
N VAL A 92 6.60 -3.25 10.43
CA VAL A 92 7.83 -3.95 10.05
C VAL A 92 8.33 -4.73 11.26
N ASN A 93 8.31 -6.05 11.16
CA ASN A 93 8.78 -7.00 12.17
C ASN A 93 9.39 -8.25 11.50
N ALA A 94 9.90 -9.20 12.28
CA ALA A 94 10.53 -10.40 11.75
C ALA A 94 9.61 -11.22 10.84
N LEU A 95 8.31 -11.31 11.16
CA LEU A 95 7.33 -12.07 10.37
C LEU A 95 7.08 -11.41 9.01
N THR A 96 6.95 -10.08 8.96
CA THR A 96 6.72 -9.34 7.71
C THR A 96 7.99 -9.22 6.86
N LEU A 97 9.18 -9.38 7.44
CA LEU A 97 10.46 -9.46 6.73
C LEU A 97 10.76 -10.87 6.21
N ALA A 98 10.12 -11.90 6.75
CA ALA A 98 10.39 -13.30 6.40
C ALA A 98 10.32 -13.61 4.89
N PRO A 99 9.33 -13.14 4.10
CA PRO A 99 9.30 -13.40 2.67
C PRO A 99 10.55 -12.87 1.94
N ALA A 100 11.00 -11.67 2.28
CA ALA A 100 12.22 -11.11 1.69
C ALA A 100 13.47 -11.87 2.14
N ALA A 101 13.54 -12.28 3.41
CA ALA A 101 14.65 -13.07 3.95
C ALA A 101 14.74 -14.45 3.27
N ILE A 102 13.62 -15.11 3.00
CA ILE A 102 13.55 -16.38 2.27
C ILE A 102 14.07 -16.21 0.84
N LEU A 103 13.66 -15.14 0.16
CA LEU A 103 14.15 -14.85 -1.19
C LEU A 103 15.66 -14.54 -1.21
N LEU A 104 16.19 -13.82 -0.22
CA LEU A 104 17.62 -13.60 -0.04
C LEU A 104 18.37 -14.93 0.21
N ALA A 105 17.85 -15.77 1.12
CA ALA A 105 18.44 -17.07 1.42
C ALA A 105 18.45 -18.00 0.19
N SER A 106 17.43 -17.94 -0.66
CA SER A 106 17.37 -18.69 -1.91
C SER A 106 18.51 -18.28 -2.88
N GLY A 107 18.87 -16.99 -2.90
CA GLY A 107 20.01 -16.49 -3.67
C GLY A 107 21.34 -17.07 -3.18
N LEU A 108 21.53 -17.19 -1.86
CA LEU A 108 22.69 -17.84 -1.27
C LEU A 108 22.77 -19.34 -1.63
N ALA A 109 21.65 -20.03 -1.59
CA ALA A 109 21.58 -21.45 -1.85
C ALA A 109 21.89 -21.82 -3.32
N MET A 110 21.53 -20.95 -4.28
CA MET A 110 21.75 -21.22 -5.72
C MET A 110 23.21 -21.49 -6.08
N GLY A 111 24.16 -20.79 -5.43
CA GLY A 111 25.59 -20.95 -5.69
C GLY A 111 26.23 -22.20 -5.06
N ASN A 112 25.53 -22.90 -4.17
CA ASN A 112 26.10 -23.97 -3.35
C ASN A 112 25.48 -25.36 -3.61
N LEU A 113 24.52 -25.47 -4.51
CA LEU A 113 23.81 -26.73 -4.78
C LEU A 113 24.23 -27.33 -6.13
N PRO A 114 24.32 -28.68 -6.21
CA PRO A 114 24.51 -29.37 -7.49
C PRO A 114 23.22 -29.32 -8.34
N PRO A 115 23.32 -29.46 -9.68
CA PRO A 115 22.17 -29.62 -10.55
C PRO A 115 21.29 -30.84 -10.14
N PRO A 116 19.94 -30.77 -10.20
CA PRO A 116 19.11 -29.66 -10.72
C PRO A 116 18.71 -28.62 -9.66
N GLY A 117 19.39 -28.57 -8.51
CA GLY A 117 19.05 -27.71 -7.38
C GLY A 117 18.89 -26.22 -7.73
N PRO A 118 19.85 -25.59 -8.47
CA PRO A 118 19.74 -24.19 -8.85
C PRO A 118 18.48 -23.86 -9.67
N ASP A 119 18.11 -24.74 -10.63
CA ASP A 119 16.92 -24.55 -11.46
C ASP A 119 15.61 -24.62 -10.68
N LEU A 120 15.54 -25.54 -9.71
CA LEU A 120 14.39 -25.69 -8.85
C LEU A 120 14.24 -24.45 -7.94
N ILE A 121 15.33 -23.99 -7.34
CA ILE A 121 15.33 -22.78 -6.50
C ILE A 121 14.96 -21.57 -7.33
N TRP A 122 15.51 -21.40 -8.53
CA TRP A 122 15.19 -20.30 -9.44
C TRP A 122 13.69 -20.29 -9.77
N THR A 123 13.12 -21.45 -10.11
CA THR A 123 11.70 -21.58 -10.43
C THR A 123 10.83 -21.26 -9.21
N ALA A 124 11.15 -21.81 -8.03
CA ALA A 124 10.42 -21.57 -6.79
C ALA A 124 10.48 -20.09 -6.38
N ARG A 125 11.63 -19.43 -6.53
CA ARG A 125 11.84 -18.01 -6.26
C ARG A 125 10.96 -17.14 -7.15
N ASN A 126 10.96 -17.38 -8.46
CA ASN A 126 10.15 -16.59 -9.41
C ASN A 126 8.66 -16.76 -9.15
N LEU A 127 8.20 -17.99 -8.87
CA LEU A 127 6.81 -18.24 -8.49
C LEU A 127 6.43 -17.51 -7.18
N SER A 128 7.29 -17.57 -6.17
CA SER A 128 7.09 -16.87 -4.90
C SER A 128 7.05 -15.35 -5.10
N SER A 129 7.94 -14.81 -5.94
CA SER A 129 7.97 -13.39 -6.28
C SER A 129 6.69 -12.94 -6.99
N ALA A 130 6.17 -13.74 -7.92
CA ALA A 130 4.91 -13.49 -8.61
C ALA A 130 3.72 -13.51 -7.62
N LEU A 131 3.66 -14.48 -6.72
CA LEU A 131 2.62 -14.57 -5.69
C LEU A 131 2.63 -13.36 -4.74
N LEU A 132 3.81 -12.92 -4.31
CA LEU A 132 3.95 -11.72 -3.48
C LEU A 132 3.49 -10.47 -4.22
N ALA A 133 3.84 -10.31 -5.50
CA ALA A 133 3.40 -9.18 -6.32
C ALA A 133 1.88 -9.20 -6.56
N LEU A 134 1.28 -10.37 -6.82
CA LEU A 134 -0.17 -10.52 -6.96
C LEU A 134 -0.90 -10.20 -5.65
N HIS A 135 -0.39 -10.65 -4.52
CA HIS A 135 -0.95 -10.29 -3.21
C HIS A 135 -0.85 -8.78 -2.96
N ALA A 136 0.31 -8.16 -3.21
CA ALA A 136 0.48 -6.71 -3.13
C ALA A 136 -0.52 -5.97 -4.03
N GLY A 137 -0.69 -6.41 -5.27
CA GLY A 137 -1.69 -5.89 -6.21
C GLY A 137 -3.11 -5.98 -5.65
N SER A 138 -3.48 -7.11 -5.02
CA SER A 138 -4.78 -7.28 -4.39
C SER A 138 -5.02 -6.30 -3.24
N VAL A 139 -4.00 -6.01 -2.43
CA VAL A 139 -4.07 -5.00 -1.35
C VAL A 139 -4.27 -3.59 -1.91
N ILE A 140 -3.57 -3.26 -2.98
CA ILE A 140 -3.71 -1.98 -3.67
C ILE A 140 -5.14 -1.82 -4.21
N LEU A 141 -5.67 -2.84 -4.89
CA LEU A 141 -7.00 -2.83 -5.50
C LEU A 141 -8.12 -2.73 -4.47
N ARG A 142 -8.07 -3.52 -3.39
CA ARG A 142 -9.08 -3.49 -2.32
C ARG A 142 -9.25 -2.12 -1.67
N GLY A 143 -8.17 -1.35 -1.55
CA GLY A 143 -8.22 -0.01 -0.99
C GLY A 143 -8.51 1.11 -1.98
N TRP A 144 -8.70 0.81 -3.28
CA TRP A 144 -8.78 1.83 -4.33
C TRP A 144 -10.03 2.71 -4.25
N SER A 145 -11.19 2.10 -4.09
CA SER A 145 -12.47 2.81 -4.05
C SER A 145 -12.68 3.64 -2.79
N GLY A 146 -12.11 3.19 -1.67
CA GLY A 146 -12.27 3.83 -0.37
C GLY A 146 -11.26 4.95 -0.07
N ASP A 147 -10.21 5.14 -0.89
CA ASP A 147 -9.17 6.12 -0.61
C ASP A 147 -9.63 7.54 -0.95
N LEU A 148 -9.69 8.43 0.06
CA LEU A 148 -10.11 9.82 -0.09
C LEU A 148 -8.99 10.77 -0.51
N VAL A 149 -7.72 10.31 -0.43
CA VAL A 149 -6.55 11.13 -0.74
C VAL A 149 -6.14 10.93 -2.20
N GLU A 150 -6.38 11.94 -3.06
CA GLU A 150 -6.09 11.86 -4.50
C GLU A 150 -4.62 11.53 -4.81
N GLY A 151 -3.68 12.11 -4.08
CA GLY A 151 -2.26 11.79 -4.23
C GLY A 151 -1.95 10.31 -3.94
N ARG A 152 -2.63 9.72 -2.96
CA ARG A 152 -2.48 8.30 -2.60
C ARG A 152 -3.08 7.38 -3.66
N ARG A 153 -4.19 7.78 -4.31
CA ARG A 153 -4.78 7.05 -5.43
C ARG A 153 -3.85 7.00 -6.65
N ARG A 154 -3.23 8.13 -7.01
CA ARG A 154 -2.24 8.18 -8.10
C ARG A 154 -1.03 7.30 -7.79
N PHE A 155 -0.57 7.32 -6.54
CA PHE A 155 0.51 6.46 -6.10
C PHE A 155 0.14 4.97 -6.15
N ARG A 156 -1.11 4.60 -5.80
CA ARG A 156 -1.64 3.24 -5.96
C ARG A 156 -1.61 2.81 -7.42
N ALA A 157 -2.04 3.66 -8.36
CA ALA A 157 -2.04 3.35 -9.80
C ALA A 157 -0.63 3.04 -10.29
N LEU A 158 0.36 3.86 -9.92
CA LEU A 158 1.76 3.65 -10.30
C LEU A 158 2.30 2.33 -9.74
N LEU A 159 2.09 2.06 -8.45
CA LEU A 159 2.57 0.82 -7.82
C LEU A 159 1.86 -0.43 -8.34
N LEU A 160 0.56 -0.34 -8.68
CA LEU A 160 -0.15 -1.44 -9.30
C LEU A 160 0.40 -1.73 -10.71
N GLY A 161 0.63 -0.68 -11.51
CA GLY A 161 1.26 -0.82 -12.82
C GLY A 161 2.65 -1.44 -12.73
N LEU A 162 3.45 -1.03 -11.74
CA LEU A 162 4.77 -1.60 -11.47
C LEU A 162 4.68 -3.09 -11.08
N ALA A 163 3.75 -3.46 -10.21
CA ALA A 163 3.54 -4.84 -9.80
C ALA A 163 3.11 -5.72 -10.96
N CYS A 164 2.15 -5.28 -11.77
CA CYS A 164 1.68 -6.01 -12.95
C CYS A 164 2.81 -6.21 -13.97
N LEU A 165 3.57 -5.15 -14.23
CA LEU A 165 4.69 -5.22 -15.17
C LEU A 165 5.79 -6.15 -14.67
N PHE A 166 6.13 -6.09 -13.37
CA PHE A 166 7.09 -7.01 -12.76
C PHE A 166 6.66 -8.47 -12.93
N VAL A 167 5.38 -8.80 -12.63
CA VAL A 167 4.85 -10.15 -12.81
C VAL A 167 4.92 -10.60 -14.27
N LEU A 168 4.52 -9.73 -15.20
CA LEU A 168 4.56 -10.05 -16.64
C LEU A 168 5.98 -10.32 -17.13
N LEU A 169 6.96 -9.52 -16.70
CA LEU A 169 8.36 -9.72 -17.05
C LEU A 169 8.91 -11.01 -16.45
N GLU A 170 8.73 -11.24 -15.14
CA GLU A 170 9.24 -12.43 -14.44
C GLU A 170 8.60 -13.72 -14.99
N VAL A 171 7.27 -13.77 -15.14
CA VAL A 171 6.56 -14.93 -15.67
C VAL A 171 6.86 -15.11 -17.15
N GLY A 172 6.89 -14.02 -17.92
CA GLY A 172 7.21 -14.05 -19.35
C GLY A 172 8.60 -14.60 -19.62
N VAL A 173 9.62 -14.12 -18.88
CA VAL A 173 11.00 -14.61 -18.98
C VAL A 173 11.09 -16.07 -18.57
N ALA A 174 10.49 -16.44 -17.44
CA ALA A 174 10.51 -17.82 -16.94
C ALA A 174 9.86 -18.81 -17.92
N PHE A 175 8.71 -18.43 -18.48
CA PHE A 175 7.96 -19.25 -19.42
C PHE A 175 8.68 -19.40 -20.75
N THR A 176 9.18 -18.31 -21.32
CA THR A 176 9.90 -18.32 -22.61
C THR A 176 11.20 -19.11 -22.50
N PHE A 177 11.96 -18.97 -21.42
CA PHE A 177 13.18 -19.75 -21.18
C PHE A 177 12.91 -21.26 -21.14
N ARG A 178 11.80 -21.69 -20.55
CA ARG A 178 11.41 -23.10 -20.49
C ARG A 178 10.92 -23.66 -21.84
N LEU A 179 10.25 -22.84 -22.67
CA LEU A 179 9.67 -23.29 -23.93
C LEU A 179 10.67 -23.32 -25.08
N THR A 180 11.53 -22.30 -25.19
CA THR A 180 12.35 -22.13 -26.39
C THR A 180 13.73 -22.74 -26.24
N GLN A 181 14.25 -22.88 -25.02
CA GLN A 181 15.62 -23.27 -24.71
C GLN A 181 16.68 -22.45 -25.51
N ASP A 182 16.27 -21.36 -26.15
CA ASP A 182 17.12 -20.48 -26.95
C ASP A 182 17.47 -19.22 -26.13
N PRO A 183 18.68 -19.19 -25.55
CA PRO A 183 19.10 -18.06 -24.70
C PRO A 183 19.31 -16.77 -25.50
N VAL A 184 19.54 -16.85 -26.82
CA VAL A 184 19.86 -15.68 -27.65
C VAL A 184 18.60 -14.85 -27.92
N TRP A 185 17.51 -15.52 -28.27
CA TRP A 185 16.23 -14.83 -28.54
C TRP A 185 15.68 -14.16 -27.28
N LEU A 186 15.75 -14.85 -26.16
CA LEU A 186 15.30 -14.35 -24.87
C LEU A 186 16.13 -13.15 -24.39
N GLN A 187 17.45 -13.20 -24.59
CA GLN A 187 18.36 -12.09 -24.27
C GLN A 187 18.12 -10.87 -25.16
N LEU A 188 17.65 -11.04 -26.40
CA LEU A 188 17.38 -9.94 -27.34
C LEU A 188 16.02 -9.28 -27.11
N VAL A 189 14.95 -10.04 -26.80
CA VAL A 189 13.56 -9.54 -26.78
C VAL A 189 13.10 -9.14 -25.36
N VAL A 190 13.49 -9.89 -24.35
CA VAL A 190 13.08 -9.62 -22.93
C VAL A 190 14.31 -9.36 -22.07
N GLY A 191 15.48 -9.45 -22.67
CA GLY A 191 16.75 -9.45 -21.98
C GLY A 191 17.05 -8.17 -21.22
N ARG A 192 18.03 -8.31 -20.37
CA ARG A 192 18.64 -7.36 -19.45
C ARG A 192 18.58 -5.87 -19.87
N THR A 193 18.58 -5.57 -21.19
CA THR A 193 18.56 -4.18 -21.67
C THR A 193 17.18 -3.54 -21.57
N TYR A 194 16.12 -4.21 -22.03
CA TYR A 194 14.76 -3.61 -22.04
C TYR A 194 14.07 -3.69 -20.69
N GLY A 195 14.22 -4.79 -19.96
CA GLY A 195 13.74 -4.89 -18.59
C GLY A 195 14.37 -3.84 -17.68
N GLY A 196 15.66 -3.65 -17.78
CA GLY A 196 16.39 -2.60 -17.07
C GLY A 196 15.95 -1.19 -17.45
N LEU A 197 15.74 -0.91 -18.74
CA LEU A 197 15.22 0.39 -19.21
C LEU A 197 13.83 0.69 -18.66
N ILE A 198 12.91 -0.27 -18.71
CA ILE A 198 11.56 -0.12 -18.17
C ILE A 198 11.61 0.16 -16.66
N MET A 199 12.39 -0.60 -15.92
CA MET A 199 12.54 -0.38 -14.48
C MET A 199 13.24 0.94 -14.17
N ALA A 200 14.18 1.38 -15.00
CA ALA A 200 14.82 2.69 -14.87
C ALA A 200 13.79 3.83 -15.04
N VAL A 201 12.95 3.76 -16.07
CA VAL A 201 11.87 4.73 -16.30
C VAL A 201 10.87 4.72 -15.14
N LEU A 202 10.49 3.55 -14.63
CA LEU A 202 9.58 3.43 -13.50
C LEU A 202 10.19 3.95 -12.19
N SER A 203 11.46 3.65 -11.93
CA SER A 203 12.19 4.20 -10.79
C SER A 203 12.30 5.72 -10.87
N LEU A 204 12.54 6.26 -12.07
CA LEU A 204 12.57 7.69 -12.31
C LEU A 204 11.19 8.33 -12.10
N ALA A 205 10.12 7.71 -12.58
CA ALA A 205 8.75 8.19 -12.39
C ALA A 205 8.37 8.17 -10.89
N LEU A 206 8.74 7.13 -10.17
CA LEU A 206 8.52 7.02 -8.73
C LEU A 206 9.32 8.10 -7.97
N ALA A 207 10.58 8.29 -8.32
CA ALA A 207 11.43 9.32 -7.73
C ALA A 207 10.87 10.73 -8.01
N ALA A 208 10.45 11.02 -9.24
CA ALA A 208 9.83 12.29 -9.60
C ALA A 208 8.52 12.56 -8.81
N LEU A 209 7.75 11.52 -8.51
CA LEU A 209 6.56 11.62 -7.67
C LEU A 209 6.91 11.91 -6.20
N MET A 210 8.02 11.35 -5.70
CA MET A 210 8.48 11.54 -4.33
C MET A 210 9.22 12.87 -4.12
N LEU A 211 9.94 13.35 -5.14
CA LEU A 211 10.74 14.57 -5.13
C LEU A 211 9.92 15.79 -5.59
N ARG A 212 8.72 15.98 -5.07
CA ARG A 212 7.97 17.22 -5.38
C ARG A 212 8.75 18.43 -4.87
N PRO A 213 9.02 19.43 -5.74
CA PRO A 213 9.68 20.64 -5.29
C PRO A 213 8.83 21.30 -4.20
N ASP A 214 9.44 21.59 -3.07
CA ASP A 214 8.78 22.35 -2.01
C ASP A 214 8.64 23.81 -2.47
N PRO A 215 7.43 24.33 -2.63
CA PRO A 215 7.20 25.72 -3.04
C PRO A 215 7.85 26.73 -2.10
N ALA A 216 8.09 26.37 -0.83
CA ALA A 216 8.74 27.24 0.13
C ALA A 216 10.24 27.44 -0.18
N VAL A 217 10.89 26.45 -0.82
CA VAL A 217 12.33 26.52 -1.16
C VAL A 217 12.56 27.20 -2.50
N PHE A 218 11.70 26.94 -3.50
CA PHE A 218 11.90 27.42 -4.87
C PHE A 218 11.17 28.71 -5.18
N GLY A 219 10.58 29.38 -4.18
CA GLY A 219 9.93 30.65 -4.38
C GLY A 219 8.81 30.54 -5.42
N ALA A 220 7.94 29.54 -5.31
CA ALA A 220 6.75 29.49 -6.14
C ALA A 220 6.09 30.84 -6.05
N ALA A 221 5.94 31.52 -7.20
CA ALA A 221 5.11 32.70 -7.29
C ALA A 221 3.84 32.34 -6.54
N ARG A 222 3.60 33.00 -5.43
CA ARG A 222 2.41 32.84 -4.61
C ARG A 222 1.27 32.96 -5.60
N LYS A 223 0.76 31.83 -6.12
CA LYS A 223 -0.55 31.83 -6.72
C LYS A 223 -1.36 32.51 -5.66
N ALA A 224 -1.76 33.76 -5.95
CA ALA A 224 -2.64 34.48 -5.07
C ALA A 224 -3.67 33.42 -4.68
N VAL A 225 -3.67 33.02 -3.43
CA VAL A 225 -4.77 32.28 -2.87
C VAL A 225 -5.90 33.22 -3.17
N SER A 226 -6.64 32.93 -4.24
CA SER A 226 -7.92 33.56 -4.49
C SER A 226 -8.57 33.46 -3.15
N GLY A 227 -8.79 34.60 -2.51
CA GLY A 227 -9.33 34.63 -1.15
C GLY A 227 -10.53 33.69 -1.12
N PRO A 228 -10.85 33.05 -0.03
CA PRO A 228 -11.82 31.97 0.02
C PRO A 228 -13.00 32.39 -0.85
N ASP A 229 -13.19 31.63 -1.95
CA ASP A 229 -14.28 31.93 -2.87
C ASP A 229 -15.54 31.70 -2.04
N GLY A 230 -16.13 32.77 -1.52
CA GLY A 230 -17.20 32.69 -0.54
C GLY A 230 -18.37 31.81 -1.03
N ARG A 231 -18.47 31.66 -2.36
CA ARG A 231 -19.38 30.73 -3.01
C ARG A 231 -18.94 29.26 -2.85
N ALA A 232 -17.66 28.97 -2.98
CA ALA A 232 -17.13 27.62 -2.81
C ALA A 232 -17.24 27.17 -1.34
N GLU A 233 -16.93 28.07 -0.41
CA GLU A 233 -17.10 27.80 1.02
C GLU A 233 -18.56 27.64 1.44
N ALA A 234 -19.47 28.48 0.89
CA ALA A 234 -20.90 28.34 1.13
C ALA A 234 -21.43 27.00 0.58
N ALA A 235 -20.99 26.63 -0.62
CA ALA A 235 -21.37 25.36 -1.22
C ALA A 235 -20.78 24.14 -0.49
N ASP A 236 -19.60 24.24 0.11
CA ASP A 236 -19.01 23.18 0.95
C ASP A 236 -19.71 23.09 2.31
N ARG A 237 -20.13 24.21 2.91
CA ARG A 237 -20.98 24.22 4.12
C ARG A 237 -22.33 23.56 3.87
N GLN A 238 -22.99 23.89 2.77
CA GLN A 238 -24.26 23.30 2.39
C GLN A 238 -24.13 21.78 2.16
N LEU A 239 -23.07 21.33 1.49
CA LEU A 239 -22.80 19.91 1.29
C LEU A 239 -22.52 19.20 2.61
N LEU A 240 -21.79 19.84 3.52
CA LEU A 240 -21.53 19.29 4.85
C LEU A 240 -22.84 19.10 5.63
N ALA A 241 -23.73 20.10 5.68
CA ALA A 241 -25.01 20.00 6.33
C ALA A 241 -25.90 18.90 5.75
N ARG A 242 -25.91 18.72 4.42
CA ARG A 242 -26.62 17.62 3.75
C ARG A 242 -26.02 16.25 4.11
N LEU A 243 -24.69 16.14 4.14
CA LEU A 243 -24.01 14.93 4.58
C LEU A 243 -24.36 14.58 6.04
N GLU A 244 -24.32 15.55 6.93
CA GLU A 244 -24.68 15.37 8.34
C GLU A 244 -26.15 14.91 8.49
N THR A 245 -27.06 15.44 7.68
CA THR A 245 -28.46 15.00 7.67
C THR A 245 -28.59 13.53 7.27
N VAL A 246 -27.90 13.08 6.23
CA VAL A 246 -27.92 11.67 5.80
C VAL A 246 -27.28 10.77 6.87
N MET A 247 -26.19 11.21 7.50
CA MET A 247 -25.55 10.45 8.58
C MET A 247 -26.43 10.38 9.84
N ALA A 248 -27.12 11.46 10.21
CA ALA A 248 -28.07 11.49 11.32
C ALA A 248 -29.30 10.59 11.07
N ALA A 249 -29.74 10.48 9.80
CA ALA A 249 -30.77 9.54 9.39
C ALA A 249 -30.26 8.09 9.24
N GLU A 250 -29.09 7.78 9.82
CA GLU A 250 -28.47 6.45 9.83
C GLU A 250 -28.13 5.88 8.44
N GLY A 251 -27.95 6.74 7.44
CA GLY A 251 -27.56 6.33 6.08
C GLY A 251 -26.30 5.46 6.01
N TRP A 252 -25.46 5.48 7.05
CA TRP A 252 -24.27 4.65 7.22
C TRP A 252 -24.56 3.17 7.53
N ARG A 253 -25.80 2.78 7.89
CA ARG A 253 -26.17 1.38 8.17
C ARG A 253 -26.24 0.49 6.91
N ARG A 254 -26.31 1.10 5.74
CA ARG A 254 -26.38 0.33 4.49
C ARG A 254 -25.16 -0.57 4.31
N GLU A 255 -25.40 -1.87 4.13
CA GLU A 255 -24.34 -2.82 3.82
C GLU A 255 -23.70 -2.46 2.47
N GLY A 256 -22.37 -2.57 2.41
CA GLY A 256 -21.62 -2.28 1.18
C GLY A 256 -21.63 -0.81 0.73
N LEU A 257 -22.07 0.14 1.58
CA LEU A 257 -22.10 1.57 1.25
C LEU A 257 -20.77 2.05 0.70
N THR A 258 -20.81 2.60 -0.51
CA THR A 258 -19.64 3.21 -1.16
C THR A 258 -19.73 4.74 -1.15
N ILE A 259 -18.61 5.41 -1.31
CA ILE A 259 -18.60 6.87 -1.45
C ILE A 259 -19.32 7.33 -2.72
N GLY A 260 -19.31 6.51 -3.77
CA GLY A 260 -20.07 6.77 -4.99
C GLY A 260 -21.58 6.75 -4.77
N ASP A 261 -22.09 5.83 -3.94
CA ASP A 261 -23.53 5.78 -3.58
C ASP A 261 -23.92 7.03 -2.80
N LEU A 262 -23.10 7.41 -1.83
CA LEU A 262 -23.36 8.60 -1.01
C LEU A 262 -23.24 9.89 -1.83
N ALA A 263 -22.30 9.98 -2.77
CA ALA A 263 -22.18 11.12 -3.68
C ALA A 263 -23.37 11.25 -4.61
N ARG A 264 -23.91 10.14 -5.10
CA ARG A 264 -25.10 10.08 -5.93
C ARG A 264 -26.34 10.54 -5.14
N GLU A 265 -26.48 10.09 -3.89
CA GLU A 265 -27.58 10.50 -3.00
C GLU A 265 -27.53 12.00 -2.67
N LEU A 266 -26.33 12.52 -2.49
CA LEU A 266 -26.09 13.95 -2.24
C LEU A 266 -26.12 14.81 -3.51
N ASP A 267 -26.26 14.20 -4.70
CA ASP A 267 -26.22 14.86 -6.01
C ASP A 267 -24.97 15.74 -6.18
N VAL A 268 -23.79 15.14 -5.94
CA VAL A 268 -22.50 15.81 -6.10
C VAL A 268 -21.48 14.88 -6.75
N PRO A 269 -20.51 15.43 -7.48
CA PRO A 269 -19.39 14.63 -7.98
C PRO A 269 -18.61 13.97 -6.84
N GLU A 270 -18.26 12.70 -6.99
CA GLU A 270 -17.57 11.90 -5.98
C GLU A 270 -16.27 12.56 -5.48
N HIS A 271 -15.49 13.18 -6.38
CA HIS A 271 -14.26 13.87 -6.02
C HIS A 271 -14.47 15.04 -5.04
N ARG A 272 -15.62 15.71 -5.12
CA ARG A 272 -15.99 16.80 -4.23
C ARG A 272 -16.30 16.27 -2.82
N LEU A 273 -17.09 15.19 -2.73
CA LEU A 273 -17.39 14.53 -1.46
C LEU A 273 -16.11 13.96 -0.81
N ARG A 274 -15.23 13.34 -1.59
CA ARG A 274 -13.91 12.89 -1.12
C ARG A 274 -13.11 14.02 -0.48
N ARG A 275 -13.03 15.15 -1.16
CA ARG A 275 -12.32 16.33 -0.67
C ARG A 275 -12.93 16.85 0.64
N LEU A 276 -14.25 16.93 0.74
CA LEU A 276 -14.95 17.37 1.94
C LEU A 276 -14.63 16.46 3.13
N ILE A 277 -14.83 15.15 3.00
CA ILE A 277 -14.61 14.18 4.07
C ILE A 277 -13.13 14.15 4.48
N ASN A 278 -12.19 14.26 3.54
CA ASN A 278 -10.77 14.27 3.85
C ASN A 278 -10.32 15.59 4.48
N GLN A 279 -10.65 16.74 3.86
CA GLN A 279 -10.07 18.03 4.26
C GLN A 279 -10.81 18.69 5.42
N ARG A 280 -12.16 18.52 5.52
CA ARG A 280 -12.95 19.13 6.58
C ARG A 280 -13.20 18.19 7.76
N LEU A 281 -13.44 16.89 7.50
CA LEU A 281 -13.70 15.91 8.56
C LEU A 281 -12.45 15.10 8.96
N GLY A 282 -11.33 15.23 8.23
CA GLY A 282 -10.04 14.65 8.61
C GLY A 282 -9.88 13.15 8.36
N HIS A 283 -10.85 12.49 7.71
CA HIS A 283 -10.77 11.06 7.45
C HIS A 283 -9.89 10.74 6.24
N ARG A 284 -9.03 9.73 6.36
CA ARG A 284 -8.11 9.30 5.29
C ARG A 284 -8.76 8.38 4.28
N ASN A 285 -9.75 7.60 4.69
CA ASN A 285 -10.51 6.71 3.83
C ASN A 285 -11.99 6.70 4.22
N PHE A 286 -12.83 6.29 3.27
CA PHE A 286 -14.28 6.29 3.45
C PHE A 286 -14.76 5.25 4.46
N ALA A 287 -14.09 4.10 4.52
CA ALA A 287 -14.43 3.07 5.50
C ALA A 287 -14.21 3.57 6.94
N ASP A 288 -13.16 4.35 7.17
CA ASP A 288 -12.87 4.98 8.47
C ASP A 288 -13.97 5.96 8.88
N PHE A 289 -14.42 6.80 7.93
CA PHE A 289 -15.55 7.71 8.13
C PHE A 289 -16.83 6.97 8.51
N VAL A 290 -17.22 5.95 7.75
CA VAL A 290 -18.43 5.16 8.01
C VAL A 290 -18.30 4.35 9.30
N ASN A 291 -17.14 3.72 9.54
CA ASN A 291 -16.90 2.96 10.76
C ASN A 291 -16.96 3.82 12.02
N GLY A 292 -16.57 5.08 11.97
CA GLY A 292 -16.75 6.00 13.11
C GLY A 292 -18.20 6.00 13.61
N HIS A 293 -19.17 6.18 12.73
CA HIS A 293 -20.60 6.15 13.06
C HIS A 293 -21.07 4.78 13.55
N ARG A 294 -20.68 3.72 12.84
CA ARG A 294 -21.06 2.34 13.16
C ARG A 294 -20.54 1.89 14.52
N ILE A 295 -19.29 2.20 14.85
CA ILE A 295 -18.69 1.82 16.13
C ILE A 295 -19.30 2.59 17.30
N GLU A 296 -19.60 3.88 17.14
CA GLU A 296 -20.29 4.64 18.18
C GLU A 296 -21.72 4.10 18.43
N ALA A 297 -22.43 3.68 17.39
CA ALA A 297 -23.71 3.00 17.55
C ALA A 297 -23.55 1.62 18.21
N ALA A 298 -22.50 0.85 17.82
CA ALA A 298 -22.20 -0.44 18.44
C ALA A 298 -21.91 -0.32 19.95
N LYS A 299 -21.13 0.68 20.36
CA LYS A 299 -20.80 0.94 21.76
C LYS A 299 -22.07 1.17 22.60
N ARG A 300 -23.00 1.97 22.07
CA ARG A 300 -24.28 2.23 22.75
C ARG A 300 -25.11 0.95 22.88
N ARG A 301 -25.31 0.20 21.79
CA ARG A 301 -26.09 -1.04 21.80
C ARG A 301 -25.50 -2.12 22.71
N LEU A 302 -24.16 -2.27 22.67
CA LEU A 302 -23.46 -3.26 23.51
C LEU A 302 -23.52 -2.91 25.00
N ALA A 303 -23.67 -1.64 25.34
CA ALA A 303 -23.82 -1.18 26.74
C ALA A 303 -25.28 -1.13 27.22
N ASP A 304 -26.26 -1.34 26.33
CA ASP A 304 -27.67 -1.30 26.68
C ASP A 304 -28.12 -2.61 27.35
N PRO A 305 -28.59 -2.59 28.60
CA PRO A 305 -29.15 -3.75 29.28
C PRO A 305 -30.31 -4.40 28.52
N ALA A 306 -31.14 -3.62 27.82
CA ALA A 306 -32.26 -4.12 27.03
C ALA A 306 -31.77 -5.02 25.85
N GLU A 307 -30.58 -4.77 25.34
CA GLU A 307 -29.94 -5.57 24.26
C GLU A 307 -28.96 -6.62 24.79
N ALA A 308 -28.94 -6.91 26.09
CA ALA A 308 -27.97 -7.87 26.68
C ALA A 308 -28.05 -9.26 26.07
N ARG A 309 -29.22 -9.67 25.56
CA ARG A 309 -29.45 -10.98 24.90
C ARG A 309 -29.22 -10.93 23.38
N THR A 310 -29.14 -9.75 22.78
CA THR A 310 -28.85 -9.60 21.33
C THR A 310 -27.41 -10.02 21.07
N THR A 311 -27.18 -10.94 20.13
CA THR A 311 -25.82 -11.41 19.85
C THR A 311 -24.98 -10.31 19.20
N VAL A 312 -23.67 -10.37 19.41
CA VAL A 312 -22.72 -9.45 18.76
C VAL A 312 -22.84 -9.51 17.23
N ALA A 313 -23.17 -10.68 16.69
CA ALA A 313 -23.38 -10.89 15.26
C ALA A 313 -24.58 -10.08 14.73
N VAL A 314 -25.72 -10.16 15.41
CA VAL A 314 -26.91 -9.41 15.04
C VAL A 314 -26.63 -7.90 15.08
N ILE A 315 -25.99 -7.40 16.14
CA ILE A 315 -25.61 -5.99 16.21
C ILE A 315 -24.71 -5.59 15.04
N ALA A 316 -23.71 -6.41 14.70
CA ALA A 316 -22.80 -6.12 13.58
C ALA A 316 -23.55 -6.01 12.24
N PHE A 317 -24.44 -6.97 11.95
CA PHE A 317 -25.23 -6.96 10.71
C PHE A 317 -26.21 -5.79 10.65
N ASP A 318 -26.91 -5.49 11.72
CA ASP A 318 -27.82 -4.32 11.81
C ASP A 318 -27.09 -2.99 11.59
N LEU A 319 -25.80 -2.92 11.91
CA LEU A 319 -24.96 -1.75 11.70
C LEU A 319 -24.33 -1.72 10.28
N GLY A 320 -24.70 -2.67 9.40
CA GLY A 320 -24.29 -2.69 8.01
C GLY A 320 -22.94 -3.34 7.75
N TYR A 321 -22.46 -4.22 8.64
CA TYR A 321 -21.31 -5.07 8.34
C TYR A 321 -21.76 -6.36 7.66
N GLY A 322 -21.14 -6.73 6.54
CA GLY A 322 -21.43 -7.99 5.83
C GLY A 322 -20.86 -9.23 6.52
N SER A 323 -20.01 -9.08 7.55
CA SER A 323 -19.50 -10.19 8.37
C SER A 323 -18.85 -9.71 9.67
N LEU A 324 -18.69 -10.62 10.64
CA LEU A 324 -18.10 -10.34 11.95
C LEU A 324 -16.62 -9.94 11.91
N GLY A 325 -15.86 -10.45 10.96
CA GLY A 325 -14.42 -10.21 10.89
C GLY A 325 -14.06 -8.71 10.76
N PRO A 326 -14.59 -7.99 9.77
CA PRO A 326 -14.41 -6.53 9.64
C PRO A 326 -14.93 -5.76 10.86
N PHE A 327 -16.08 -6.13 11.42
CA PHE A 327 -16.64 -5.51 12.61
C PHE A 327 -15.69 -5.62 13.82
N ASN A 328 -15.23 -6.82 14.14
CA ASN A 328 -14.34 -7.06 15.27
C ASN A 328 -13.02 -6.29 15.13
N ARG A 329 -12.46 -6.24 13.92
CA ARG A 329 -11.24 -5.46 13.66
C ARG A 329 -11.46 -3.97 13.84
N ALA A 330 -12.54 -3.41 13.27
CA ALA A 330 -12.87 -1.99 13.39
C ALA A 330 -13.16 -1.60 14.85
N PHE A 331 -13.93 -2.43 15.56
CA PHE A 331 -14.29 -2.19 16.95
C PHE A 331 -13.04 -2.20 17.86
N ARG A 332 -12.18 -3.22 17.71
CA ARG A 332 -10.94 -3.31 18.48
C ARG A 332 -9.95 -2.18 18.15
N ALA A 333 -9.87 -1.78 16.90
CA ALA A 333 -9.04 -0.64 16.50
C ALA A 333 -9.48 0.67 17.13
N ALA A 334 -10.80 0.89 17.27
CA ALA A 334 -11.37 2.10 17.82
C ALA A 334 -11.40 2.14 19.35
N THR A 335 -11.56 0.97 20.01
CA THR A 335 -11.83 0.90 21.46
C THR A 335 -10.71 0.24 22.27
N GLY A 336 -9.79 -0.47 21.61
CA GLY A 336 -8.76 -1.30 22.27
C GLY A 336 -9.27 -2.65 22.79
N ALA A 337 -10.62 -2.88 22.83
CA ALA A 337 -11.26 -4.07 23.36
C ALA A 337 -12.07 -4.81 22.29
N THR A 338 -12.37 -6.07 22.52
CA THR A 338 -13.34 -6.79 21.69
C THR A 338 -14.78 -6.37 22.04
N PRO A 339 -15.75 -6.53 21.11
CA PRO A 339 -17.15 -6.22 21.39
C PRO A 339 -17.70 -6.97 22.62
N THR A 340 -17.30 -8.21 22.83
CA THR A 340 -17.71 -9.03 23.97
C THR A 340 -17.11 -8.52 25.28
N GLU A 341 -15.84 -8.14 25.29
CA GLU A 341 -15.20 -7.52 26.46
C GLU A 341 -15.83 -6.19 26.80
N TRP A 342 -16.11 -5.35 25.80
CA TRP A 342 -16.81 -4.07 25.96
C TRP A 342 -18.19 -4.25 26.62
N ARG A 343 -19.01 -5.18 26.10
CA ARG A 343 -20.33 -5.49 26.67
C ARG A 343 -20.21 -5.91 28.13
N ARG A 344 -19.30 -6.84 28.42
CA ARG A 344 -19.12 -7.34 29.81
C ARG A 344 -18.72 -6.21 30.77
N GLN A 345 -17.82 -5.33 30.34
CA GLN A 345 -17.40 -4.19 31.19
C GLN A 345 -18.53 -3.21 31.40
N ALA A 346 -19.27 -2.87 30.34
CA ALA A 346 -20.38 -1.91 30.43
C ALA A 346 -21.55 -2.41 31.29
N LEU A 347 -21.94 -3.67 31.15
CA LEU A 347 -23.06 -4.26 31.91
C LEU A 347 -22.68 -4.60 33.36
N ASN A 348 -21.44 -5.01 33.63
CA ASN A 348 -20.97 -5.26 34.99
C ASN A 348 -20.72 -3.97 35.77
N GLY A 349 -20.32 -2.87 35.11
CA GLY A 349 -20.19 -1.55 35.72
C GLY A 349 -21.53 -0.85 35.99
N ALA A 350 -22.62 -1.30 35.35
CA ALA A 350 -23.97 -0.85 35.56
C ALA A 350 -24.76 -1.65 36.61
N SER A 351 -24.17 -2.75 37.14
CA SER A 351 -24.79 -3.53 38.22
C SER A 351 -24.63 -2.75 39.53
N PRO A 352 -25.71 -2.30 40.21
CA PRO A 352 -25.59 -1.72 41.55
C PRO A 352 -24.98 -2.80 42.46
N ASN A 353 -23.96 -2.41 43.20
CA ASN A 353 -23.26 -3.24 44.17
C ASN A 353 -24.34 -3.79 45.15
N PRO A 354 -24.58 -5.13 45.24
CA PRO A 354 -25.63 -5.65 46.14
C PRO A 354 -25.30 -5.52 47.63
N GLY A 355 -24.25 -4.77 47.98
CA GLY A 355 -23.75 -4.57 49.34
C GLY A 355 -24.08 -3.26 50.03
N GLU A 356 -24.84 -2.32 49.42
CA GLU A 356 -25.23 -1.04 50.08
C GLU A 356 -26.68 -0.96 50.50
N ALA A 357 -27.37 -2.11 50.66
CA ALA A 357 -28.69 -2.19 51.25
C ALA A 357 -28.65 -3.17 52.43
N ALA A 358 -27.94 -2.79 53.52
CA ALA A 358 -28.08 -3.37 54.84
C ALA A 358 -27.83 -2.29 55.93
#